data_8e30c5c28b0367a3b34e7bf05c713e73
#
_entry.id   8e30c5c28b0367a3b34e7bf05c713e73
#
_cell.length_a   1.000
_cell.length_b   1.000
_cell.length_c   1.000
_cell.angle_alpha   90.00
_cell.angle_beta   90.00
_cell.angle_gamma   90.00
#
_symmetry.space_group_name_H-M   'P 1'
#
loop_
_entity.id
_entity.type
_entity.pdbx_description
1 polymer ?
#
loop_
_entity_poly.entity_id
_entity_poly.type
_entity_poly.pdbx_seq_one_letter_code
_entity_poly.pdbx_strand_id
1 'polypeptide(L)'
;MSKLNEDIIIRYLENRCSEEDFVLINEWMKESDENAGELFRMEEIYQLGKFPFEEENLVAKAERRLGRRLEQENQKRQEVFKLKSVLRYAAAIVGVIVLAAGLAYWFRNKAEELVVASAAHGQVREMLLPDGTKVWLNQSSVLKYPRAFEGKERHVYLDGEAYFEVARNHEKPFMVKSPAMDVRVLGTSFNIKCRPDNSFAETTLVEGEVEVKDKSDKGRITLLPGQKAVLNRVTGRMQVKQVDPKMEIVWHNDLIPFEKSSIFQIAAALERFYGVKIIL
;
A
#
# COMPACT_ATOMS: atom_id res chain seq x y z
N MET A 1 -67.09 -21.68 24.75
CA MET A 1 -67.23 -20.53 23.83
C MET A 1 -68.74 -20.32 23.64
N SER A 2 -69.34 -19.38 24.32
CA SER A 2 -70.75 -19.02 24.10
C SER A 2 -70.82 -18.18 22.83
N LYS A 3 -71.41 -18.73 21.78
CA LYS A 3 -71.74 -17.92 20.62
C LYS A 3 -72.81 -16.92 21.07
N LEU A 4 -72.49 -15.62 20.95
CA LEU A 4 -73.50 -14.60 21.13
C LEU A 4 -74.64 -14.87 20.13
N ASN A 5 -75.91 -14.75 20.61
CA ASN A 5 -77.08 -15.03 19.74
C ASN A 5 -77.12 -13.99 18.62
N GLU A 6 -77.27 -14.44 17.37
CA GLU A 6 -77.35 -13.56 16.19
C GLU A 6 -78.46 -12.51 16.31
N ASP A 7 -79.56 -12.80 17.00
CA ASP A 7 -80.66 -11.85 17.26
C ASP A 7 -80.22 -10.66 18.12
N ILE A 8 -79.27 -10.87 19.04
CA ILE A 8 -78.73 -9.79 19.91
C ILE A 8 -77.86 -8.88 19.07
N ILE A 9 -77.03 -9.45 18.17
CA ILE A 9 -76.16 -8.67 17.25
C ILE A 9 -77.04 -7.84 16.32
N ILE A 10 -78.13 -8.43 15.76
CA ILE A 10 -79.02 -7.74 14.85
C ILE A 10 -79.70 -6.55 15.57
N ARG A 11 -80.20 -6.76 16.79
CA ARG A 11 -80.79 -5.68 17.59
C ARG A 11 -79.77 -4.55 17.91
N TYR A 12 -78.53 -4.91 18.15
CA TYR A 12 -77.48 -3.95 18.35
C TYR A 12 -77.23 -3.09 17.10
N LEU A 13 -77.10 -3.75 15.95
CA LEU A 13 -76.89 -3.09 14.66
C LEU A 13 -78.08 -2.19 14.27
N GLU A 14 -79.32 -2.57 14.69
CA GLU A 14 -80.53 -1.81 14.46
C GLU A 14 -80.79 -0.69 15.47
N ASN A 15 -79.89 -0.52 16.47
CA ASN A 15 -80.03 0.43 17.56
C ASN A 15 -81.26 0.18 18.46
N ARG A 16 -81.68 -1.09 18.63
CA ARG A 16 -82.81 -1.58 19.39
C ARG A 16 -82.45 -2.43 20.57
N CYS A 17 -81.19 -2.34 21.02
CA CYS A 17 -80.65 -3.13 22.14
C CYS A 17 -81.30 -2.76 23.47
N SER A 18 -81.64 -3.80 24.28
CA SER A 18 -81.95 -3.61 25.72
C SER A 18 -80.65 -3.40 26.52
N GLU A 19 -80.79 -2.91 27.78
CA GLU A 19 -79.59 -2.79 28.66
C GLU A 19 -78.96 -4.15 28.93
N GLU A 20 -79.75 -5.23 29.02
CA GLU A 20 -79.28 -6.60 29.20
C GLU A 20 -78.50 -7.11 27.97
N ASP A 21 -78.99 -6.83 26.74
CA ASP A 21 -78.30 -7.18 25.48
C ASP A 21 -76.94 -6.42 25.40
N PHE A 22 -76.91 -5.17 25.82
CA PHE A 22 -75.70 -4.36 25.79
C PHE A 22 -74.60 -4.90 26.73
N VAL A 23 -75.00 -5.40 27.91
CA VAL A 23 -74.08 -6.03 28.85
C VAL A 23 -73.49 -7.31 28.26
N LEU A 24 -74.30 -8.15 27.65
CA LEU A 24 -73.89 -9.41 27.01
C LEU A 24 -72.92 -9.18 25.87
N ILE A 25 -73.18 -8.17 25.04
CA ILE A 25 -72.26 -7.81 23.92
C ILE A 25 -70.92 -7.29 24.45
N ASN A 26 -70.94 -6.47 25.50
CA ASN A 26 -69.75 -5.91 26.10
C ASN A 26 -68.87 -7.00 26.79
N GLU A 27 -69.50 -7.98 27.42
CA GLU A 27 -68.78 -9.13 28.00
C GLU A 27 -68.17 -9.98 26.89
N TRP A 28 -68.92 -10.29 25.82
CA TRP A 28 -68.44 -11.05 24.69
C TRP A 28 -67.28 -10.35 23.95
N MET A 29 -67.31 -9.02 23.79
CA MET A 29 -66.18 -8.27 23.23
C MET A 29 -64.94 -8.35 24.09
N LYS A 30 -65.07 -8.39 25.43
CA LYS A 30 -63.96 -8.50 26.36
C LYS A 30 -63.34 -9.90 26.44
N GLU A 31 -64.00 -10.93 25.97
CA GLU A 31 -63.51 -12.30 25.98
C GLU A 31 -62.34 -12.48 24.98
N SER A 32 -62.32 -11.74 23.86
CA SER A 32 -61.23 -11.82 22.86
C SER A 32 -61.22 -10.60 21.93
N ASP A 33 -60.01 -10.15 21.55
CA ASP A 33 -59.84 -9.09 20.57
C ASP A 33 -60.43 -9.47 19.17
N GLU A 34 -60.56 -10.76 18.92
CA GLU A 34 -61.14 -11.31 17.68
C GLU A 34 -62.67 -11.05 17.68
N ASN A 35 -63.36 -11.20 18.82
CA ASN A 35 -64.79 -10.95 18.94
C ASN A 35 -65.12 -9.46 18.75
N ALA A 36 -64.31 -8.57 19.31
CA ALA A 36 -64.44 -7.15 19.09
C ALA A 36 -64.24 -6.78 17.58
N GLY A 37 -63.24 -7.37 16.94
CA GLY A 37 -62.99 -7.20 15.52
C GLY A 37 -64.11 -7.74 14.62
N GLU A 38 -64.79 -8.78 15.04
CA GLU A 38 -65.95 -9.36 14.36
C GLU A 38 -67.19 -8.46 14.44
N LEU A 39 -67.48 -7.91 15.59
CA LEU A 39 -68.56 -6.95 15.79
C LEU A 39 -68.37 -5.67 14.94
N PHE A 40 -67.15 -5.13 14.94
CA PHE A 40 -66.82 -3.93 14.13
C PHE A 40 -67.00 -4.22 12.64
N ARG A 41 -66.60 -5.40 12.16
CA ARG A 41 -66.80 -5.80 10.77
C ARG A 41 -68.31 -5.92 10.40
N MET A 42 -69.13 -6.48 11.32
CA MET A 42 -70.54 -6.57 11.12
C MET A 42 -71.23 -5.22 11.09
N GLU A 43 -70.82 -4.29 11.97
CA GLU A 43 -71.30 -2.90 12.01
C GLU A 43 -70.93 -2.17 10.72
N GLU A 44 -69.70 -2.33 10.22
CA GLU A 44 -69.23 -1.73 8.96
C GLU A 44 -70.07 -2.25 7.79
N ILE A 45 -70.32 -3.55 7.69
CA ILE A 45 -71.16 -4.17 6.66
C ILE A 45 -72.59 -3.67 6.76
N TYR A 46 -73.17 -3.57 7.95
CA TYR A 46 -74.55 -3.12 8.17
C TYR A 46 -74.68 -1.62 7.77
N GLN A 47 -73.74 -0.78 8.12
CA GLN A 47 -73.73 0.63 7.73
C GLN A 47 -73.59 0.79 6.22
N LEU A 48 -72.78 -0.04 5.58
CA LEU A 48 -72.66 -0.10 4.12
C LEU A 48 -73.96 -0.49 3.43
N GLY A 49 -74.78 -1.39 4.05
CA GLY A 49 -76.07 -1.81 3.52
C GLY A 49 -77.20 -0.78 3.68
N LYS A 50 -77.05 0.25 4.54
CA LYS A 50 -78.03 1.34 4.71
C LYS A 50 -77.97 2.44 3.68
N PHE A 51 -76.89 2.53 2.93
CA PHE A 51 -76.77 3.53 1.87
C PHE A 51 -77.43 3.00 0.59
N PRO A 52 -78.33 3.79 -0.06
CA PRO A 52 -78.84 3.38 -1.34
C PRO A 52 -77.67 3.21 -2.33
N PHE A 53 -77.55 2.02 -2.85
CA PHE A 53 -76.51 1.63 -3.78
C PHE A 53 -76.72 2.41 -5.11
N GLU A 54 -75.95 3.46 -5.30
CA GLU A 54 -75.59 3.93 -6.64
C GLU A 54 -74.49 3.03 -7.18
N GLU A 55 -74.92 1.89 -7.72
CA GLU A 55 -74.08 0.72 -8.02
C GLU A 55 -72.93 0.96 -8.99
N GLU A 56 -73.06 1.90 -9.92
CA GLU A 56 -72.04 2.04 -10.97
C GLU A 56 -70.80 2.86 -10.58
N ASN A 57 -70.89 3.73 -9.57
CA ASN A 57 -69.77 4.62 -9.24
C ASN A 57 -68.87 4.14 -8.09
N LEU A 58 -69.39 3.33 -7.19
CA LEU A 58 -68.66 2.87 -6.01
C LEU A 58 -67.67 1.73 -6.32
N VAL A 59 -68.10 0.76 -7.14
CA VAL A 59 -67.24 -0.35 -7.58
C VAL A 59 -66.06 0.16 -8.42
N ALA A 60 -66.33 1.01 -9.38
CA ALA A 60 -65.30 1.65 -10.22
C ALA A 60 -64.30 2.50 -9.38
N LYS A 61 -64.78 3.12 -8.31
CA LYS A 61 -63.93 3.93 -7.41
C LYS A 61 -63.10 3.07 -6.50
N ALA A 62 -63.62 1.92 -6.04
CA ALA A 62 -62.93 0.92 -5.27
C ALA A 62 -61.86 0.22 -6.11
N GLU A 63 -62.14 -0.19 -7.32
CA GLU A 63 -61.21 -0.79 -8.27
C GLU A 63 -60.02 0.16 -8.58
N ARG A 64 -60.32 1.45 -8.85
CA ARG A 64 -59.30 2.46 -9.10
C ARG A 64 -58.41 2.69 -7.86
N ARG A 65 -58.98 2.64 -6.65
CA ARG A 65 -58.18 2.73 -5.39
C ARG A 65 -57.31 1.51 -5.18
N LEU A 66 -57.87 0.32 -5.41
CA LEU A 66 -57.11 -0.93 -5.32
C LEU A 66 -55.99 -0.99 -6.35
N GLY A 67 -56.30 -0.66 -7.62
CA GLY A 67 -55.28 -0.57 -8.68
C GLY A 67 -54.13 0.33 -8.34
N ARG A 68 -54.42 1.58 -7.85
CA ARG A 68 -53.37 2.51 -7.43
C ARG A 68 -52.51 1.98 -6.25
N ARG A 69 -53.12 1.30 -5.29
CA ARG A 69 -52.37 0.70 -4.16
C ARG A 69 -51.47 -0.44 -4.63
N LEU A 70 -51.96 -1.28 -5.50
CA LEU A 70 -51.17 -2.39 -6.08
C LEU A 70 -50.01 -1.86 -6.94
N GLU A 71 -50.24 -0.81 -7.73
CA GLU A 71 -49.19 -0.15 -8.53
C GLU A 71 -48.13 0.50 -7.62
N GLN A 72 -48.54 1.18 -6.57
CA GLN A 72 -47.59 1.79 -5.60
C GLN A 72 -46.77 0.74 -4.83
N GLU A 73 -47.41 -0.38 -4.48
CA GLU A 73 -46.70 -1.46 -3.78
C GLU A 73 -45.74 -2.19 -4.70
N ASN A 74 -46.10 -2.40 -5.97
CA ASN A 74 -45.22 -2.96 -6.99
C ASN A 74 -44.06 -2.02 -7.34
N GLN A 75 -44.29 -0.73 -7.43
CA GLN A 75 -43.21 0.25 -7.66
C GLN A 75 -42.21 0.26 -6.48
N LYS A 76 -42.68 0.31 -5.24
CA LYS A 76 -41.83 0.21 -4.05
C LYS A 76 -41.03 -1.10 -4.01
N ARG A 77 -41.63 -2.22 -4.34
CA ARG A 77 -40.94 -3.53 -4.43
C ARG A 77 -39.84 -3.51 -5.50
N GLN A 78 -40.10 -2.94 -6.67
CA GLN A 78 -39.11 -2.85 -7.76
C GLN A 78 -37.93 -1.95 -7.40
N GLU A 79 -38.17 -0.82 -6.73
CA GLU A 79 -37.09 0.08 -6.27
C GLU A 79 -36.21 -0.58 -5.21
N VAL A 80 -36.80 -1.27 -4.26
CA VAL A 80 -36.03 -2.02 -3.23
C VAL A 80 -35.23 -3.17 -3.85
N PHE A 81 -35.78 -3.83 -4.87
CA PHE A 81 -35.08 -4.92 -5.57
C PHE A 81 -33.90 -4.39 -6.40
N LYS A 82 -34.08 -3.25 -7.10
CA LYS A 82 -33.00 -2.55 -7.82
C LYS A 82 -31.91 -2.08 -6.87
N LEU A 83 -32.29 -1.48 -5.74
CA LEU A 83 -31.33 -1.00 -4.74
C LEU A 83 -30.50 -2.15 -4.14
N LYS A 84 -31.13 -3.29 -3.82
CA LYS A 84 -30.44 -4.47 -3.30
C LYS A 84 -29.49 -5.09 -4.33
N SER A 85 -29.85 -5.11 -5.61
CA SER A 85 -28.98 -5.60 -6.67
C SER A 85 -27.77 -4.67 -6.88
N VAL A 86 -27.99 -3.35 -6.92
CA VAL A 86 -26.91 -2.36 -7.02
C VAL A 86 -25.93 -2.46 -5.84
N LEU A 87 -26.45 -2.61 -4.61
CA LEU A 87 -25.63 -2.82 -3.42
C LEU A 87 -24.79 -4.10 -3.48
N ARG A 88 -25.33 -5.20 -4.03
CA ARG A 88 -24.57 -6.46 -4.22
C ARG A 88 -23.45 -6.30 -5.22
N TYR A 89 -23.69 -5.64 -6.35
CA TYR A 89 -22.65 -5.36 -7.35
C TYR A 89 -21.59 -4.37 -6.81
N ALA A 90 -22.02 -3.34 -6.08
CA ALA A 90 -21.10 -2.41 -5.44
C ALA A 90 -20.20 -3.13 -4.41
N ALA A 91 -20.76 -4.00 -3.58
CA ALA A 91 -19.98 -4.80 -2.62
C ALA A 91 -18.98 -5.74 -3.32
N ALA A 92 -19.39 -6.37 -4.44
CA ALA A 92 -18.50 -7.22 -5.24
C ALA A 92 -17.33 -6.41 -5.84
N ILE A 93 -17.61 -5.23 -6.39
CA ILE A 93 -16.58 -4.33 -6.96
C ILE A 93 -15.60 -3.89 -5.88
N VAL A 94 -16.09 -3.47 -4.71
CA VAL A 94 -15.23 -3.11 -3.56
C VAL A 94 -14.37 -4.30 -3.13
N GLY A 95 -14.94 -5.50 -3.07
CA GLY A 95 -14.20 -6.72 -2.77
C GLY A 95 -13.06 -6.99 -3.76
N VAL A 96 -13.31 -6.83 -5.06
CA VAL A 96 -12.28 -6.98 -6.11
C VAL A 96 -11.20 -5.92 -5.98
N ILE A 97 -11.57 -4.66 -5.71
CA ILE A 97 -10.59 -3.57 -5.51
C ILE A 97 -9.71 -3.84 -4.29
N VAL A 98 -10.29 -4.28 -3.16
CA VAL A 98 -9.53 -4.61 -1.94
C VAL A 98 -8.58 -5.79 -2.18
N LEU A 99 -9.05 -6.83 -2.88
CA LEU A 99 -8.22 -7.98 -3.27
C LEU A 99 -7.08 -7.55 -4.19
N ALA A 100 -7.36 -6.76 -5.23
CA ALA A 100 -6.35 -6.25 -6.15
C ALA A 100 -5.33 -5.35 -5.44
N ALA A 101 -5.79 -4.46 -4.54
CA ALA A 101 -4.93 -3.62 -3.73
C ALA A 101 -4.06 -4.45 -2.76
N GLY A 102 -4.64 -5.48 -2.14
CA GLY A 102 -3.91 -6.41 -1.28
C GLY A 102 -2.83 -7.20 -2.02
N LEU A 103 -3.15 -7.71 -3.21
CA LEU A 103 -2.18 -8.38 -4.08
C LEU A 103 -1.08 -7.42 -4.54
N ALA A 104 -1.45 -6.22 -4.99
CA ALA A 104 -0.48 -5.19 -5.39
C ALA A 104 0.45 -4.79 -4.23
N TYR A 105 -0.09 -4.65 -3.03
CA TYR A 105 0.68 -4.39 -1.81
C TYR A 105 1.61 -5.55 -1.48
N TRP A 106 1.14 -6.80 -1.58
CA TRP A 106 1.96 -8.01 -1.34
C TRP A 106 3.10 -8.14 -2.35
N PHE A 107 2.84 -7.94 -3.65
CA PHE A 107 3.88 -7.94 -4.69
C PHE A 107 4.89 -6.80 -4.50
N ARG A 108 4.43 -5.62 -4.11
CA ARG A 108 5.28 -4.45 -3.88
C ARG A 108 6.17 -4.58 -2.64
N ASN A 109 5.70 -5.29 -1.60
CA ASN A 109 6.42 -5.47 -0.33
C ASN A 109 7.18 -6.80 -0.23
N LYS A 110 7.32 -7.54 -1.34
CA LYS A 110 8.19 -8.71 -1.35
C LYS A 110 9.62 -8.24 -1.05
N ALA A 111 10.11 -8.55 0.16
CA ALA A 111 11.46 -8.20 0.56
C ALA A 111 12.45 -8.85 -0.41
N GLU A 112 13.30 -8.04 -1.07
CA GLU A 112 14.38 -8.56 -1.91
C GLU A 112 15.35 -9.35 -1.02
N GLU A 113 15.57 -10.60 -1.36
CA GLU A 113 16.59 -11.43 -0.71
C GLU A 113 17.97 -10.93 -1.14
N LEU A 114 18.66 -10.27 -0.23
CA LEU A 114 19.98 -9.71 -0.51
C LEU A 114 21.08 -10.75 -0.27
N VAL A 115 21.93 -10.90 -1.26
CA VAL A 115 23.22 -11.58 -1.14
C VAL A 115 24.18 -10.65 -0.43
N VAL A 116 24.91 -11.17 0.55
CA VAL A 116 25.92 -10.43 1.30
C VAL A 116 27.30 -10.92 0.87
N ALA A 117 28.13 -10.04 0.35
CA ALA A 117 29.53 -10.29 0.04
C ALA A 117 30.40 -9.43 0.95
N SER A 118 31.45 -10.01 1.50
CA SER A 118 32.43 -9.31 2.33
C SER A 118 33.86 -9.63 1.87
N ALA A 119 34.75 -8.66 2.06
CA ALA A 119 36.18 -8.83 1.92
C ALA A 119 36.82 -8.83 3.31
N ALA A 120 37.65 -9.82 3.60
CA ALA A 120 38.38 -9.88 4.87
C ALA A 120 39.45 -8.78 4.98
N HIS A 121 39.97 -8.60 6.17
CA HIS A 121 41.09 -7.70 6.38
C HIS A 121 42.32 -8.14 5.57
N GLY A 122 42.98 -7.22 4.89
CA GLY A 122 44.14 -7.48 4.04
C GLY A 122 43.82 -8.18 2.69
N GLN A 123 42.55 -8.30 2.32
CA GLN A 123 42.14 -8.95 1.06
C GLN A 123 41.25 -8.05 0.22
N VAL A 124 41.45 -8.12 -1.09
CA VAL A 124 40.54 -7.58 -2.08
C VAL A 124 39.70 -8.72 -2.64
N ARG A 125 38.40 -8.53 -2.80
CA ARG A 125 37.51 -9.52 -3.37
C ARG A 125 36.90 -9.02 -4.68
N GLU A 126 37.25 -9.71 -5.76
CA GLU A 126 36.61 -9.50 -7.06
C GLU A 126 35.34 -10.31 -7.16
N MET A 127 34.29 -9.74 -7.78
CA MET A 127 33.02 -10.42 -8.06
C MET A 127 32.31 -9.82 -9.28
N LEU A 128 31.44 -10.64 -9.86
CA LEU A 128 30.53 -10.24 -10.93
C LEU A 128 29.10 -10.21 -10.39
N LEU A 129 28.40 -9.09 -10.58
CA LEU A 129 27.00 -8.95 -10.24
C LEU A 129 26.10 -9.55 -11.33
N PRO A 130 24.79 -9.79 -11.01
CA PRO A 130 23.83 -10.40 -11.95
C PRO A 130 23.63 -9.63 -13.26
N ASP A 131 23.93 -8.34 -13.30
CA ASP A 131 23.84 -7.47 -14.48
C ASP A 131 25.12 -7.41 -15.32
N GLY A 132 26.16 -8.15 -14.93
CA GLY A 132 27.47 -8.11 -15.56
C GLY A 132 28.40 -7.00 -15.05
N THR A 133 28.00 -6.24 -14.03
CA THR A 133 28.86 -5.26 -13.36
C THR A 133 29.98 -5.98 -12.61
N LYS A 134 31.23 -5.57 -12.82
CA LYS A 134 32.38 -6.05 -12.05
C LYS A 134 32.58 -5.16 -10.82
N VAL A 135 32.89 -5.79 -9.71
CA VAL A 135 33.14 -5.10 -8.43
C VAL A 135 34.38 -5.66 -7.79
N TRP A 136 35.29 -4.78 -7.41
CA TRP A 136 36.38 -5.08 -6.49
C TRP A 136 36.03 -4.46 -5.14
N LEU A 137 35.89 -5.32 -4.16
CA LEU A 137 35.54 -4.94 -2.80
C LEU A 137 36.83 -4.88 -1.97
N ASN A 138 37.16 -3.71 -1.45
CA ASN A 138 38.36 -3.51 -0.66
C ASN A 138 38.24 -4.18 0.72
N GLN A 139 39.37 -4.39 1.39
CA GLN A 139 39.44 -5.00 2.71
C GLN A 139 38.44 -4.39 3.70
N SER A 140 37.89 -5.23 4.57
CA SER A 140 36.94 -4.84 5.62
C SER A 140 35.71 -4.12 5.10
N SER A 141 35.27 -4.45 3.87
CA SER A 141 34.09 -3.87 3.25
C SER A 141 33.01 -4.91 3.01
N VAL A 142 31.76 -4.47 2.98
CA VAL A 142 30.57 -5.30 2.79
C VAL A 142 29.72 -4.73 1.68
N LEU A 143 29.36 -5.57 0.71
CA LEU A 143 28.43 -5.25 -0.35
C LEU A 143 27.20 -6.15 -0.22
N LYS A 144 25.99 -5.55 -0.25
CA LYS A 144 24.72 -6.28 -0.32
C LYS A 144 24.04 -5.96 -1.64
N TYR A 145 23.58 -6.97 -2.33
CA TYR A 145 22.94 -6.84 -3.63
C TYR A 145 21.88 -7.94 -3.83
N PRO A 146 20.83 -7.70 -4.64
CA PRO A 146 19.79 -8.71 -4.89
C PRO A 146 20.32 -9.81 -5.84
N ARG A 147 19.73 -11.01 -5.76
CA ARG A 147 20.05 -12.12 -6.68
C ARG A 147 19.71 -11.79 -8.14
N ALA A 148 18.76 -10.88 -8.38
CA ALA A 148 18.41 -10.33 -9.67
C ALA A 148 17.91 -8.89 -9.50
N PHE A 149 18.23 -8.01 -10.41
CA PHE A 149 17.73 -6.64 -10.42
C PHE A 149 16.35 -6.58 -11.09
N GLU A 150 15.25 -6.73 -10.33
CA GLU A 150 13.88 -6.78 -10.90
C GLU A 150 13.24 -5.39 -11.07
N GLY A 151 13.58 -4.40 -10.25
CA GLY A 151 12.99 -3.05 -10.26
C GLY A 151 13.40 -2.16 -11.45
N LYS A 152 12.99 -0.89 -11.41
CA LYS A 152 13.37 0.14 -12.41
C LYS A 152 14.81 0.62 -12.25
N GLU A 153 15.46 0.31 -11.15
CA GLU A 153 16.85 0.66 -10.83
C GLU A 153 17.58 -0.58 -10.33
N ARG A 154 18.91 -0.58 -10.42
CA ARG A 154 19.80 -1.64 -9.94
C ARG A 154 20.41 -1.18 -8.60
N HIS A 155 19.84 -1.57 -7.48
CA HIS A 155 20.29 -1.13 -6.16
C HIS A 155 21.32 -2.08 -5.56
N VAL A 156 22.41 -1.51 -5.05
CA VAL A 156 23.38 -2.19 -4.18
C VAL A 156 23.66 -1.35 -2.94
N TYR A 157 24.06 -1.99 -1.85
CA TYR A 157 24.32 -1.33 -0.58
C TYR A 157 25.77 -1.61 -0.19
N LEU A 158 26.58 -0.55 -0.06
CA LEU A 158 27.98 -0.63 0.27
C LEU A 158 28.26 -0.04 1.65
N ASP A 159 28.99 -0.79 2.45
CA ASP A 159 29.66 -0.32 3.66
C ASP A 159 31.16 -0.57 3.51
N GLY A 160 31.95 0.47 3.40
CA GLY A 160 33.37 0.37 3.14
C GLY A 160 33.84 1.03 1.84
N GLU A 161 34.70 0.34 1.11
CA GLU A 161 35.28 0.84 -0.14
C GLU A 161 35.17 -0.20 -1.25
N ALA A 162 34.74 0.24 -2.44
CA ALA A 162 34.64 -0.60 -3.62
C ALA A 162 34.90 0.18 -4.92
N TYR A 163 35.52 -0.47 -5.86
CA TYR A 163 35.65 -0.03 -7.24
C TYR A 163 34.63 -0.80 -8.10
N PHE A 164 33.93 -0.07 -8.95
CA PHE A 164 32.89 -0.60 -9.83
C PHE A 164 33.20 -0.32 -11.30
N GLU A 165 33.08 -1.33 -12.13
CA GLU A 165 32.94 -1.21 -13.58
C GLU A 165 31.51 -1.60 -13.94
N VAL A 166 30.62 -0.61 -14.00
CA VAL A 166 29.19 -0.84 -14.14
C VAL A 166 28.82 -1.15 -15.59
N ALA A 167 28.12 -2.27 -15.79
CA ALA A 167 27.56 -2.61 -17.08
C ALA A 167 26.59 -1.52 -17.58
N ARG A 168 26.82 -1.06 -18.82
CA ARG A 168 26.10 0.07 -19.42
C ARG A 168 24.63 -0.27 -19.65
N ASN A 169 23.75 0.50 -19.04
CA ASN A 169 22.30 0.40 -19.23
C ASN A 169 21.63 1.74 -18.93
N HIS A 170 21.19 2.45 -19.96
CA HIS A 170 20.57 3.77 -19.86
C HIS A 170 19.12 3.72 -19.34
N GLU A 171 18.43 2.58 -19.56
CA GLU A 171 17.04 2.42 -19.15
C GLU A 171 16.90 2.06 -17.66
N LYS A 172 17.97 1.46 -17.08
CA LYS A 172 17.96 0.97 -15.71
C LYS A 172 19.21 1.44 -14.95
N PRO A 173 19.13 2.63 -14.31
CA PRO A 173 20.25 3.20 -13.54
C PRO A 173 20.76 2.25 -12.46
N PHE A 174 22.08 2.32 -12.21
CA PHE A 174 22.74 1.61 -11.14
C PHE A 174 22.93 2.55 -9.96
N MET A 175 22.49 2.12 -8.76
CA MET A 175 22.45 2.92 -7.54
C MET A 175 23.28 2.26 -6.45
N VAL A 176 24.37 2.92 -6.03
CA VAL A 176 25.11 2.50 -4.84
C VAL A 176 24.61 3.31 -3.65
N LYS A 177 23.97 2.62 -2.71
CA LYS A 177 23.52 3.18 -1.44
C LYS A 177 24.61 2.97 -0.39
N SER A 178 25.11 4.04 0.21
CA SER A 178 26.09 3.96 1.29
C SER A 178 25.62 4.73 2.53
N PRO A 179 26.27 4.62 3.69
CA PRO A 179 25.84 5.31 4.91
C PRO A 179 25.78 6.84 4.79
N ALA A 180 26.62 7.47 3.93
CA ALA A 180 26.71 8.92 3.85
C ALA A 180 26.20 9.50 2.53
N MET A 181 26.34 8.78 1.42
CA MET A 181 25.98 9.27 0.09
C MET A 181 25.36 8.18 -0.77
N ASP A 182 24.55 8.59 -1.73
CA ASP A 182 24.04 7.78 -2.80
C ASP A 182 24.73 8.14 -4.11
N VAL A 183 25.11 7.15 -4.87
CA VAL A 183 25.78 7.31 -6.17
C VAL A 183 24.93 6.68 -7.26
N ARG A 184 24.62 7.45 -8.31
CA ARG A 184 23.81 7.03 -9.45
C ARG A 184 24.62 7.09 -10.73
N VAL A 185 24.60 5.99 -11.50
CA VAL A 185 25.34 5.87 -12.76
C VAL A 185 24.54 5.09 -13.80
N LEU A 186 24.92 5.19 -15.08
CA LEU A 186 24.30 4.46 -16.20
C LEU A 186 25.22 3.43 -16.87
N GLY A 187 26.52 3.48 -16.60
CA GLY A 187 27.55 2.64 -17.19
C GLY A 187 28.89 3.34 -17.06
N THR A 188 29.55 3.18 -15.93
CA THR A 188 30.57 4.09 -15.41
C THR A 188 31.57 3.29 -14.61
N SER A 189 32.84 3.67 -14.68
CA SER A 189 33.92 3.16 -13.83
C SER A 189 34.24 4.17 -12.73
N PHE A 190 34.05 3.79 -11.47
CA PHE A 190 34.23 4.69 -10.34
C PHE A 190 34.61 3.95 -9.06
N ASN A 191 35.29 4.67 -8.17
CA ASN A 191 35.56 4.23 -6.79
C ASN A 191 34.67 4.96 -5.81
N ILE A 192 34.16 4.26 -4.81
CA ILE A 192 33.45 4.86 -3.67
C ILE A 192 34.07 4.35 -2.37
N LYS A 193 34.35 5.29 -1.44
CA LYS A 193 34.88 5.02 -0.12
C LYS A 193 34.00 5.67 0.94
N CYS A 194 33.26 4.84 1.66
CA CYS A 194 32.31 5.30 2.66
C CYS A 194 32.34 4.34 3.86
N ARG A 195 33.36 4.50 4.72
CA ARG A 195 33.51 3.71 5.95
C ARG A 195 32.75 4.39 7.09
N PRO A 196 32.11 3.63 8.00
CA PRO A 196 31.32 4.20 9.11
C PRO A 196 32.15 5.06 10.07
N ASP A 197 33.38 4.66 10.29
CA ASP A 197 34.38 5.29 11.21
C ASP A 197 35.11 6.47 10.61
N ASN A 198 34.95 6.75 9.30
CA ASN A 198 35.64 7.87 8.64
C ASN A 198 34.74 9.12 8.64
N SER A 199 35.35 10.27 8.95
CA SER A 199 34.68 11.58 8.88
C SER A 199 34.38 12.05 7.47
N PHE A 200 34.96 11.40 6.45
CA PHE A 200 34.79 11.73 5.04
C PHE A 200 34.25 10.51 4.27
N ALA A 201 33.37 10.79 3.33
CA ALA A 201 32.98 9.86 2.29
C ALA A 201 33.38 10.41 0.94
N GLU A 202 33.92 9.56 0.07
CA GLU A 202 34.55 9.97 -1.18
C GLU A 202 34.04 9.15 -2.35
N THR A 203 33.89 9.76 -3.51
CA THR A 203 33.59 9.08 -4.77
C THR A 203 34.48 9.67 -5.86
N THR A 204 35.25 8.83 -6.54
CA THR A 204 36.15 9.22 -7.64
C THR A 204 35.69 8.65 -8.93
N LEU A 205 35.51 9.47 -9.94
CA LEU A 205 35.14 9.06 -11.28
C LEU A 205 36.37 8.77 -12.16
N VAL A 206 36.39 7.57 -12.74
CA VAL A 206 37.42 7.14 -13.69
C VAL A 206 36.96 7.36 -15.13
N GLU A 207 35.78 6.82 -15.49
CA GLU A 207 35.19 6.89 -16.82
C GLU A 207 33.67 7.01 -16.75
N GLY A 208 33.08 7.81 -17.66
CA GLY A 208 31.64 8.01 -17.77
C GLY A 208 31.15 9.23 -17.01
N GLU A 209 30.00 9.12 -16.34
CA GLU A 209 29.36 10.17 -15.56
C GLU A 209 28.81 9.61 -14.26
N VAL A 210 28.99 10.32 -13.15
CA VAL A 210 28.52 9.95 -11.83
C VAL A 210 27.71 11.08 -11.23
N GLU A 211 26.48 10.79 -10.81
CA GLU A 211 25.69 11.67 -9.96
C GLU A 211 25.88 11.24 -8.50
N VAL A 212 26.37 12.14 -7.63
CA VAL A 212 26.54 11.94 -6.20
C VAL A 212 25.53 12.77 -5.45
N LYS A 213 24.80 12.16 -4.50
CA LYS A 213 23.81 12.81 -3.65
C LYS A 213 24.12 12.52 -2.19
N ASP A 214 24.09 13.53 -1.33
CA ASP A 214 24.19 13.31 0.11
C ASP A 214 22.88 12.75 0.70
N LYS A 215 22.94 12.12 1.87
CA LYS A 215 21.75 11.56 2.54
C LYS A 215 20.79 12.63 3.07
N SER A 216 21.24 13.86 3.26
CA SER A 216 20.40 14.96 3.74
C SER A 216 19.61 15.64 2.61
N ASP A 217 19.77 15.19 1.37
CA ASP A 217 19.16 15.76 0.15
C ASP A 217 19.49 17.23 -0.11
N LYS A 218 20.56 17.74 0.53
CA LYS A 218 20.97 19.15 0.44
C LYS A 218 21.97 19.42 -0.66
N GLY A 219 22.58 18.36 -1.23
CA GLY A 219 23.57 18.50 -2.28
C GLY A 219 23.51 17.39 -3.30
N ARG A 220 23.54 17.76 -4.58
CA ARG A 220 23.71 16.87 -5.72
C ARG A 220 24.82 17.41 -6.61
N ILE A 221 25.77 16.56 -6.95
CA ILE A 221 26.92 16.92 -7.79
C ILE A 221 27.07 15.87 -8.89
N THR A 222 27.30 16.33 -10.11
CA THR A 222 27.72 15.47 -11.21
C THR A 222 29.23 15.60 -11.37
N LEU A 223 29.92 14.45 -11.41
CA LEU A 223 31.36 14.37 -11.61
C LEU A 223 31.71 14.10 -13.06
N LEU A 224 32.79 14.66 -13.50
CA LEU A 224 33.48 14.36 -14.76
C LEU A 224 34.70 13.47 -14.48
N PRO A 225 35.22 12.72 -15.49
CA PRO A 225 36.42 11.91 -15.33
C PRO A 225 37.61 12.71 -14.72
N GLY A 226 38.31 12.10 -13.77
CA GLY A 226 39.37 12.74 -13.00
C GLY A 226 38.91 13.60 -11.83
N GLN A 227 37.60 13.64 -11.56
CA GLN A 227 37.06 14.35 -10.39
C GLN A 227 36.71 13.40 -9.24
N LYS A 228 36.89 13.92 -8.02
CA LYS A 228 36.53 13.30 -6.75
C LYS A 228 35.56 14.20 -5.98
N ALA A 229 34.38 13.66 -5.61
CA ALA A 229 33.54 14.28 -4.60
C ALA A 229 34.02 13.85 -3.19
N VAL A 230 34.17 14.79 -2.29
CA VAL A 230 34.51 14.56 -0.89
C VAL A 230 33.43 15.19 -0.03
N LEU A 231 32.67 14.34 0.66
CA LEU A 231 31.65 14.74 1.62
C LEU A 231 32.18 14.67 3.03
N ASN A 232 32.23 15.82 3.70
CA ASN A 232 32.49 15.88 5.13
C ASN A 232 31.18 15.52 5.88
N ARG A 233 31.16 14.39 6.56
CA ARG A 233 30.00 13.83 7.24
C ARG A 233 29.54 14.61 8.46
N VAL A 234 30.48 15.38 9.07
CA VAL A 234 30.20 16.21 10.25
C VAL A 234 29.50 17.49 9.84
N THR A 235 30.01 18.15 8.79
CA THR A 235 29.50 19.46 8.35
C THR A 235 28.45 19.36 7.25
N GLY A 236 28.32 18.21 6.60
CA GLY A 236 27.47 18.01 5.43
C GLY A 236 27.94 18.71 4.16
N ARG A 237 29.14 19.28 4.17
CA ARG A 237 29.71 19.97 3.00
C ARG A 237 30.31 18.99 2.02
N MET A 238 29.92 19.11 0.76
CA MET A 238 30.48 18.36 -0.36
C MET A 238 31.37 19.27 -1.21
N GLN A 239 32.54 18.76 -1.57
CA GLN A 239 33.53 19.49 -2.39
C GLN A 239 33.97 18.60 -3.54
N VAL A 240 34.26 19.19 -4.70
CA VAL A 240 34.84 18.48 -5.86
C VAL A 240 36.32 18.85 -5.93
N LYS A 241 37.16 17.83 -6.13
CA LYS A 241 38.62 17.97 -6.33
C LYS A 241 39.05 17.29 -7.61
N GLN A 242 40.06 17.83 -8.28
CA GLN A 242 40.76 17.12 -9.35
C GLN A 242 41.77 16.16 -8.75
N VAL A 243 41.78 14.92 -9.24
CA VAL A 243 42.71 13.87 -8.78
C VAL A 243 43.16 13.03 -9.98
N ASP A 244 44.24 12.28 -9.80
CA ASP A 244 44.57 11.20 -10.72
C ASP A 244 43.77 9.96 -10.32
N PRO A 245 42.77 9.55 -11.14
CA PRO A 245 41.92 8.39 -10.80
C PRO A 245 42.70 7.11 -10.62
N LYS A 246 43.82 6.94 -11.33
CA LYS A 246 44.66 5.74 -11.24
C LYS A 246 45.23 5.53 -9.85
N MET A 247 45.58 6.62 -9.18
CA MET A 247 46.11 6.58 -7.82
C MET A 247 45.03 6.19 -6.80
N GLU A 248 43.77 6.54 -7.07
CA GLU A 248 42.66 6.27 -6.17
C GLU A 248 42.16 4.82 -6.25
N ILE A 249 42.45 4.14 -7.37
CA ILE A 249 41.96 2.76 -7.63
C ILE A 249 43.09 1.74 -7.66
N VAL A 250 44.37 2.14 -7.45
CA VAL A 250 45.53 1.27 -7.57
C VAL A 250 45.47 0.06 -6.64
N TRP A 251 44.77 0.18 -5.52
CA TRP A 251 44.57 -0.88 -4.54
C TRP A 251 43.85 -2.11 -5.10
N HIS A 252 43.02 -2.00 -6.14
CA HIS A 252 42.33 -3.13 -6.75
C HIS A 252 43.23 -4.08 -7.52
N ASN A 253 44.46 -3.65 -7.82
CA ASN A 253 45.54 -4.43 -8.42
C ASN A 253 46.55 -4.91 -7.38
N ASP A 254 46.20 -5.00 -6.12
CA ASP A 254 47.08 -5.36 -4.99
C ASP A 254 48.31 -4.39 -4.84
N LEU A 255 48.15 -3.18 -5.31
CA LEU A 255 49.18 -2.14 -5.21
C LEU A 255 48.81 -1.12 -4.13
N ILE A 256 49.80 -0.60 -3.45
CA ILE A 256 49.66 0.49 -2.48
C ILE A 256 50.28 1.74 -3.08
N PRO A 257 49.52 2.84 -3.30
CA PRO A 257 50.04 4.04 -3.89
C PRO A 257 50.91 4.77 -2.88
N PHE A 258 52.14 5.06 -3.27
CA PHE A 258 53.05 5.91 -2.52
C PHE A 258 53.51 7.08 -3.39
N GLU A 259 52.90 8.23 -3.23
CA GLU A 259 53.35 9.48 -3.89
C GLU A 259 53.99 10.38 -2.87
N LYS A 260 55.30 10.69 -3.05
CA LYS A 260 56.07 11.59 -2.17
C LYS A 260 55.99 11.23 -0.67
N SER A 261 55.88 9.97 -0.36
CA SER A 261 55.74 9.47 1.01
C SER A 261 57.11 9.22 1.64
N SER A 262 57.25 9.54 2.91
CA SER A 262 58.44 9.19 3.70
C SER A 262 58.45 7.64 3.95
N ILE A 263 59.66 7.12 4.22
CA ILE A 263 59.81 5.68 4.55
C ILE A 263 58.94 5.28 5.75
N PHE A 264 58.73 6.15 6.73
CA PHE A 264 57.86 5.91 7.88
C PHE A 264 56.39 5.85 7.49
N GLN A 265 55.95 6.67 6.54
CA GLN A 265 54.58 6.62 6.02
C GLN A 265 54.33 5.35 5.19
N ILE A 266 55.34 4.94 4.41
CA ILE A 266 55.33 3.69 3.65
C ILE A 266 55.23 2.51 4.62
N ALA A 267 56.07 2.44 5.64
CA ALA A 267 56.05 1.40 6.64
C ALA A 267 54.67 1.32 7.36
N ALA A 268 54.16 2.44 7.84
CA ALA A 268 52.88 2.52 8.51
C ALA A 268 51.72 2.08 7.60
N ALA A 269 51.74 2.38 6.28
CA ALA A 269 50.74 1.93 5.31
C ALA A 269 50.84 0.43 5.06
N LEU A 270 52.06 -0.12 4.94
CA LEU A 270 52.29 -1.57 4.78
C LEU A 270 51.87 -2.33 6.04
N GLU A 271 52.22 -1.85 7.24
CA GLU A 271 51.76 -2.42 8.51
C GLU A 271 50.25 -2.49 8.58
N ARG A 272 49.54 -1.43 8.19
CA ARG A 272 48.07 -1.38 8.18
C ARG A 272 47.46 -2.30 7.14
N PHE A 273 48.08 -2.37 5.97
CA PHE A 273 47.54 -3.16 4.85
C PHE A 273 47.74 -4.65 5.07
N TYR A 274 48.94 -5.08 5.47
CA TYR A 274 49.29 -6.49 5.63
C TYR A 274 49.13 -7.02 7.07
N GLY A 275 48.80 -6.15 8.04
CA GLY A 275 48.66 -6.54 9.45
C GLY A 275 49.98 -6.99 10.06
N VAL A 276 51.12 -6.50 9.54
CA VAL A 276 52.47 -6.82 9.98
C VAL A 276 53.08 -5.64 10.73
N LYS A 277 54.10 -5.89 11.56
CA LYS A 277 54.89 -4.83 12.20
C LYS A 277 56.22 -4.69 11.48
N ILE A 278 56.54 -3.46 11.01
CA ILE A 278 57.79 -3.14 10.34
C ILE A 278 58.68 -2.36 11.32
N ILE A 279 59.90 -2.83 11.52
CA ILE A 279 60.90 -2.16 12.33
C ILE A 279 61.85 -1.50 11.35
N LEU A 280 61.93 -0.18 11.42
CA LEU A 280 62.81 0.68 10.60
C LEU A 280 64.05 1.05 11.39
#